data_c8670980b95f92b883d8f770c49f96ad
#
_entry.id   c8670980b95f92b883d8f770c49f96ad
#
_cell.length_a   1.000
_cell.length_b   1.000
_cell.length_c   1.000
_cell.angle_alpha   90.00
_cell.angle_beta   90.00
_cell.angle_gamma   90.00
#
_symmetry.space_group_name_H-M   'P 1'
#
loop_
_entity.id
_entity.type
_entity.pdbx_description
1 polymer ?
#
loop_
_entity_poly.entity_id
_entity_poly.type
_entity_poly.pdbx_seq_one_letter_code
_entity_poly.pdbx_strand_id
1 'polypeptide(L)'
;MAQTLKNPYTLSFGKSPKQIISRNSSMNDIIETFNDDNPSQQIYMITGVRGSGKTVYMTELSKKIQASGDWITVELNPELDLLEGLAAKLSGETALAQMFKSAKINLSFFGFGVEIDGVAPIRDIETALEKMLLTIKKSKKKLLITIDEVANTANMRVFAGSFQIFIRKNLPIFLIMTGLYENIDLLQNEKTLTFLYRAPKIELKPLNIRTIAENYKATFKINDQTAMYMAKLTKGYSFAFQVLGYFTWSNNGNYKDALGDFRQYLEDYVYEKIWSGLSKGDKRLAYGIARVKSGKVSEIRKELNMETNEFNPYRKRLVKRGIVNGEDRGYVSFTLPLFEEYVLDNYDE
;
A
#
# COMPACT_ATOMS: atom_id res chain seq x y z
N MET A 1 35.74 18.40 10.36
CA MET A 1 35.26 17.14 9.69
C MET A 1 34.02 17.48 8.89
N ALA A 2 34.09 17.44 7.57
CA ALA A 2 32.93 17.66 6.73
C ALA A 2 31.92 16.53 7.01
N GLN A 3 30.73 16.87 7.50
CA GLN A 3 29.62 15.89 7.58
C GLN A 3 29.36 15.39 6.16
N THR A 4 29.70 14.14 5.88
CA THR A 4 29.29 13.46 4.66
C THR A 4 27.76 13.48 4.62
N LEU A 5 27.20 14.32 3.78
CA LEU A 5 25.74 14.41 3.58
C LEU A 5 25.24 13.02 3.19
N LYS A 6 24.40 12.43 4.04
CA LYS A 6 23.79 11.11 3.77
C LYS A 6 22.85 11.22 2.57
N ASN A 7 22.89 10.21 1.69
CA ASN A 7 21.98 10.11 0.56
C ASN A 7 20.52 10.32 1.03
N PRO A 8 19.79 11.29 0.48
CA PRO A 8 18.40 11.55 0.87
C PRO A 8 17.40 10.54 0.31
N TYR A 9 17.77 9.79 -0.72
CA TYR A 9 16.98 8.71 -1.29
C TYR A 9 17.34 7.39 -0.64
N THR A 10 16.42 6.42 -0.67
CA THR A 10 16.66 5.11 -0.06
C THR A 10 16.23 3.97 -0.97
N LEU A 11 17.02 2.90 -0.94
CA LEU A 11 16.69 1.62 -1.60
C LEU A 11 16.10 0.62 -0.59
N SER A 12 16.07 0.97 0.70
CA SER A 12 15.58 0.07 1.76
C SER A 12 14.07 -0.06 1.70
N PHE A 13 13.58 -1.30 1.66
CA PHE A 13 12.17 -1.61 1.84
C PHE A 13 11.75 -1.44 3.31
N GLY A 14 10.49 -1.02 3.55
CA GLY A 14 9.92 -0.88 4.90
C GLY A 14 10.36 0.36 5.68
N LYS A 15 11.29 1.16 5.18
CA LYS A 15 11.66 2.44 5.81
C LYS A 15 11.08 3.61 5.02
N SER A 16 10.46 4.55 5.74
CA SER A 16 10.04 5.81 5.12
C SER A 16 11.27 6.54 4.57
N PRO A 17 11.34 6.85 3.26
CA PRO A 17 12.42 7.62 2.69
C PRO A 17 12.39 9.06 3.25
N LYS A 18 13.53 9.75 3.23
CA LYS A 18 13.58 11.17 3.62
C LYS A 18 12.92 12.06 2.56
N GLN A 19 13.08 11.68 1.28
CA GLN A 19 12.44 12.35 0.16
C GLN A 19 11.12 11.64 -0.15
N ILE A 20 10.02 12.23 0.29
CA ILE A 20 8.67 11.72 0.04
C ILE A 20 7.91 12.76 -0.78
N ILE A 21 7.25 12.29 -1.84
CA ILE A 21 6.26 13.09 -2.55
C ILE A 21 4.88 12.70 -2.04
N SER A 22 4.28 13.61 -1.28
CA SER A 22 3.01 13.36 -0.60
C SER A 22 1.82 13.33 -1.56
N ARG A 23 0.84 12.50 -1.24
CA ARG A 23 -0.48 12.41 -1.89
C ARG A 23 -1.55 13.01 -0.98
N ASN A 24 -1.36 14.27 -0.58
CA ASN A 24 -2.13 14.90 0.50
C ASN A 24 -3.64 14.92 0.28
N SER A 25 -4.15 15.13 -0.94
CA SER A 25 -5.60 15.22 -1.17
C SER A 25 -6.33 13.95 -0.73
N SER A 26 -5.93 12.79 -1.23
CA SER A 26 -6.56 11.52 -0.85
C SER A 26 -6.36 11.15 0.62
N MET A 27 -5.27 11.59 1.26
CA MET A 27 -5.07 11.41 2.69
C MET A 27 -6.02 12.26 3.51
N ASN A 28 -6.22 13.52 3.11
CA ASN A 28 -7.10 14.45 3.81
C ASN A 28 -8.56 13.96 3.76
N ASP A 29 -9.03 13.45 2.62
CA ASP A 29 -10.37 12.88 2.49
C ASP A 29 -10.61 11.73 3.47
N ILE A 30 -9.62 10.84 3.67
CA ILE A 30 -9.70 9.76 4.66
C ILE A 30 -9.72 10.32 6.07
N ILE A 31 -8.84 11.29 6.38
CA ILE A 31 -8.73 11.88 7.72
C ILE A 31 -10.02 12.60 8.09
N GLU A 32 -10.59 13.36 7.17
CA GLU A 32 -11.89 14.03 7.37
C GLU A 32 -13.00 13.02 7.63
N THR A 33 -13.09 11.96 6.79
CA THR A 33 -14.09 10.90 6.98
C THR A 33 -13.94 10.19 8.33
N PHE A 34 -12.72 9.88 8.75
CA PHE A 34 -12.48 9.17 10.01
C PHE A 34 -12.69 10.06 11.25
N ASN A 35 -12.54 11.38 11.10
CA ASN A 35 -12.78 12.33 12.18
C ASN A 35 -14.25 12.70 12.37
N ASP A 36 -15.12 12.40 11.40
CA ASP A 36 -16.56 12.62 11.53
C ASP A 36 -17.12 11.88 12.77
N ASP A 37 -18.13 12.47 13.41
CA ASP A 37 -18.82 11.86 14.54
C ASP A 37 -19.65 10.64 14.12
N ASN A 38 -20.11 10.63 12.86
CA ASN A 38 -20.81 9.51 12.23
C ASN A 38 -20.16 9.15 10.89
N PRO A 39 -18.99 8.52 10.91
CA PRO A 39 -18.17 8.31 9.71
C PRO A 39 -18.90 7.45 8.69
N SER A 40 -18.95 7.94 7.46
CA SER A 40 -19.54 7.20 6.33
C SER A 40 -18.78 5.92 6.00
N GLN A 41 -17.48 5.87 6.34
CA GLN A 41 -16.59 4.73 6.14
C GLN A 41 -15.65 4.57 7.33
N GLN A 42 -15.43 3.32 7.75
CA GLN A 42 -14.45 2.97 8.78
C GLN A 42 -13.34 2.06 8.24
N ILE A 43 -13.37 1.76 6.93
CA ILE A 43 -12.39 0.92 6.25
C ILE A 43 -11.97 1.57 4.94
N TYR A 44 -10.67 1.63 4.67
CA TYR A 44 -10.12 1.93 3.36
C TYR A 44 -9.09 0.87 2.96
N MET A 45 -9.10 0.52 1.68
CA MET A 45 -8.14 -0.41 1.07
C MET A 45 -7.28 0.34 0.07
N ILE A 46 -5.96 0.24 0.21
CA ILE A 46 -4.99 0.91 -0.65
C ILE A 46 -4.37 -0.12 -1.58
N THR A 47 -4.53 0.08 -2.88
CA THR A 47 -4.00 -0.81 -3.90
C THR A 47 -2.99 -0.10 -4.78
N GLY A 48 -2.20 -0.86 -5.50
CA GLY A 48 -1.23 -0.37 -6.46
C GLY A 48 -0.19 -1.43 -6.79
N VAL A 49 0.52 -1.23 -7.88
CA VAL A 49 1.59 -2.12 -8.30
C VAL A 49 2.67 -2.23 -7.20
N ARG A 50 3.46 -3.31 -7.21
CA ARG A 50 4.64 -3.42 -6.32
C ARG A 50 5.53 -2.18 -6.48
N GLY A 51 6.01 -1.61 -5.38
CA GLY A 51 6.82 -0.38 -5.39
C GLY A 51 6.07 0.94 -5.64
N SER A 52 4.73 0.94 -5.69
CA SER A 52 3.94 2.18 -5.83
C SER A 52 3.94 3.07 -4.58
N GLY A 53 4.50 2.59 -3.45
CA GLY A 53 4.59 3.33 -2.20
C GLY A 53 3.41 3.14 -1.24
N LYS A 54 2.71 2.00 -1.29
CA LYS A 54 1.57 1.68 -0.42
C LYS A 54 1.92 1.77 1.07
N THR A 55 2.99 1.08 1.49
CA THR A 55 3.48 1.11 2.88
C THR A 55 3.82 2.52 3.34
N VAL A 56 4.50 3.31 2.49
CA VAL A 56 4.83 4.71 2.79
C VAL A 56 3.57 5.55 2.95
N TYR A 57 2.61 5.41 2.05
CA TYR A 57 1.32 6.10 2.12
C TYR A 57 0.56 5.78 3.41
N MET A 58 0.44 4.50 3.75
CA MET A 58 -0.22 4.04 4.98
C MET A 58 0.48 4.57 6.23
N THR A 59 1.82 4.52 6.27
CA THR A 59 2.62 5.03 7.39
C THR A 59 2.45 6.53 7.57
N GLU A 60 2.50 7.32 6.50
CA GLU A 60 2.30 8.78 6.56
C GLU A 60 0.88 9.15 6.98
N LEU A 61 -0.12 8.42 6.47
CA LEU A 61 -1.52 8.62 6.86
C LEU A 61 -1.72 8.30 8.35
N SER A 62 -1.17 7.17 8.82
CA SER A 62 -1.23 6.79 10.25
C SER A 62 -0.59 7.83 11.15
N LYS A 63 0.59 8.35 10.78
CA LYS A 63 1.25 9.43 11.54
C LYS A 63 0.40 10.72 11.60
N LYS A 64 -0.21 11.11 10.48
CA LYS A 64 -1.07 12.30 10.43
C LYS A 64 -2.30 12.14 11.32
N ILE A 65 -2.94 10.95 11.30
CA ILE A 65 -4.08 10.65 12.16
C ILE A 65 -3.66 10.66 13.63
N GLN A 66 -2.54 10.03 13.97
CA GLN A 66 -2.03 9.98 15.34
C GLN A 66 -1.70 11.37 15.91
N ALA A 67 -1.25 12.30 15.05
CA ALA A 67 -0.85 13.64 15.47
C ALA A 67 -2.01 14.49 16.05
N SER A 68 -3.28 14.12 15.83
CA SER A 68 -4.45 14.79 16.43
C SER A 68 -4.63 14.49 17.92
N GLY A 69 -3.92 13.48 18.47
CA GLY A 69 -3.94 13.16 19.91
C GLY A 69 -5.10 12.27 20.37
N ASP A 70 -6.19 12.18 19.62
CA ASP A 70 -7.38 11.43 19.97
C ASP A 70 -7.36 9.99 19.42
N TRP A 71 -6.28 9.62 18.76
CA TRP A 71 -6.14 8.34 18.10
C TRP A 71 -5.10 7.43 18.76
N ILE A 72 -5.47 6.18 18.89
CA ILE A 72 -4.58 5.06 19.17
C ILE A 72 -4.31 4.38 17.83
N THR A 73 -3.05 4.15 17.50
CA THR A 73 -2.67 3.49 16.24
C THR A 73 -1.99 2.17 16.52
N VAL A 74 -2.44 1.10 15.86
CA VAL A 74 -1.86 -0.25 15.99
C VAL A 74 -1.63 -0.83 14.61
N GLU A 75 -0.39 -1.23 14.35
CA GLU A 75 -0.03 -1.98 13.15
C GLU A 75 -0.06 -3.48 13.44
N LEU A 76 -0.73 -4.29 12.60
CA LEU A 76 -0.83 -5.73 12.76
C LEU A 76 -0.13 -6.47 11.63
N ASN A 77 0.48 -7.61 11.98
CA ASN A 77 1.06 -8.53 11.00
C ASN A 77 -0.04 -9.48 10.48
N PRO A 78 -0.34 -9.50 9.16
CA PRO A 78 -1.40 -10.33 8.59
C PRO A 78 -1.16 -11.84 8.68
N GLU A 79 0.07 -12.27 8.94
CA GLU A 79 0.44 -13.69 9.05
C GLU A 79 0.15 -14.28 10.44
N LEU A 80 -0.05 -13.43 11.46
CA LEU A 80 -0.32 -13.85 12.84
C LEU A 80 -1.81 -13.81 13.16
N ASP A 81 -2.21 -14.30 14.34
CA ASP A 81 -3.56 -14.07 14.85
C ASP A 81 -3.77 -12.57 15.09
N LEU A 82 -4.68 -11.98 14.32
CA LEU A 82 -4.90 -10.53 14.32
C LEU A 82 -5.71 -10.06 15.53
N LEU A 83 -6.62 -10.89 16.06
CA LEU A 83 -7.42 -10.52 17.22
C LEU A 83 -6.60 -10.59 18.49
N GLU A 84 -5.85 -11.67 18.69
CA GLU A 84 -4.94 -11.79 19.82
C GLU A 84 -3.83 -10.74 19.74
N GLY A 85 -3.25 -10.54 18.55
CA GLY A 85 -2.22 -9.54 18.32
C GLY A 85 -2.71 -8.12 18.63
N LEU A 86 -3.95 -7.79 18.29
CA LEU A 86 -4.56 -6.52 18.62
C LEU A 86 -4.71 -6.35 20.14
N ALA A 87 -5.28 -7.34 20.82
CA ALA A 87 -5.47 -7.29 22.26
C ALA A 87 -4.14 -7.20 23.01
N ALA A 88 -3.13 -7.98 22.58
CA ALA A 88 -1.79 -7.95 23.15
C ALA A 88 -1.13 -6.56 23.02
N LYS A 89 -1.18 -5.96 21.81
CA LYS A 89 -0.60 -4.63 21.56
C LYS A 89 -1.30 -3.53 22.36
N LEU A 90 -2.62 -3.56 22.43
CA LEU A 90 -3.38 -2.61 23.26
C LEU A 90 -3.06 -2.76 24.75
N SER A 91 -2.91 -4.00 25.24
CA SER A 91 -2.57 -4.27 26.64
C SER A 91 -1.11 -3.94 26.98
N GLY A 92 -0.22 -3.93 26.00
CA GLY A 92 1.20 -3.58 26.18
C GLY A 92 1.44 -2.06 26.36
N GLU A 93 0.50 -1.22 25.94
CA GLU A 93 0.56 0.23 26.13
C GLU A 93 0.22 0.61 27.58
N THR A 94 1.17 1.18 28.33
CA THR A 94 1.03 1.44 29.77
C THR A 94 -0.23 2.21 30.14
N ALA A 95 -0.55 3.26 29.40
CA ALA A 95 -1.73 4.09 29.65
C ALA A 95 -3.05 3.32 29.39
N LEU A 96 -3.08 2.50 28.35
CA LEU A 96 -4.22 1.65 28.01
C LEU A 96 -4.38 0.51 29.01
N ALA A 97 -3.27 -0.14 29.41
CA ALA A 97 -3.26 -1.20 30.42
C ALA A 97 -3.88 -0.74 31.74
N GLN A 98 -3.52 0.45 32.21
CA GLN A 98 -4.13 1.05 33.41
C GLN A 98 -5.64 1.30 33.24
N MET A 99 -6.04 1.78 32.08
CA MET A 99 -7.43 2.04 31.73
C MET A 99 -8.25 0.74 31.71
N PHE A 100 -7.71 -0.32 31.12
CA PHE A 100 -8.34 -1.66 31.09
C PHE A 100 -8.41 -2.29 32.47
N LYS A 101 -7.37 -2.14 33.29
CA LYS A 101 -7.39 -2.58 34.70
C LYS A 101 -8.50 -1.88 35.48
N SER A 102 -8.62 -0.57 35.34
CA SER A 102 -9.70 0.23 35.98
C SER A 102 -11.10 -0.20 35.51
N ALA A 103 -11.22 -0.62 34.24
CA ALA A 103 -12.47 -1.17 33.68
C ALA A 103 -12.69 -2.66 34.04
N LYS A 104 -11.84 -3.25 34.88
CA LYS A 104 -11.88 -4.68 35.32
C LYS A 104 -11.87 -5.67 34.14
N ILE A 105 -11.05 -5.40 33.11
CA ILE A 105 -10.86 -6.30 31.97
C ILE A 105 -9.67 -7.23 32.27
N ASN A 106 -9.98 -8.47 32.67
CA ASN A 106 -8.97 -9.48 33.00
C ASN A 106 -8.64 -10.32 31.77
N LEU A 107 -7.42 -10.16 31.24
CA LEU A 107 -6.91 -10.83 30.02
C LEU A 107 -5.88 -11.94 30.33
N SER A 108 -5.73 -12.34 31.60
CA SER A 108 -4.72 -13.31 32.03
C SER A 108 -4.86 -14.67 31.35
N PHE A 109 -6.05 -15.05 30.89
CA PHE A 109 -6.29 -16.29 30.14
C PHE A 109 -5.44 -16.37 28.86
N PHE A 110 -5.20 -15.24 28.21
CA PHE A 110 -4.43 -15.17 26.94
C PHE A 110 -2.92 -15.02 27.18
N GLY A 111 -2.45 -15.01 28.43
CA GLY A 111 -1.02 -14.85 28.77
C GLY A 111 -0.53 -13.39 28.63
N PHE A 112 -1.39 -12.42 28.41
CA PHE A 112 -1.07 -11.00 28.40
C PHE A 112 -2.08 -10.18 29.21
N GLY A 113 -1.73 -8.94 29.50
CA GLY A 113 -2.54 -8.09 30.40
C GLY A 113 -2.22 -8.32 31.87
N VAL A 114 -3.01 -7.72 32.72
CA VAL A 114 -2.87 -7.77 34.18
C VAL A 114 -3.95 -8.67 34.75
N GLU A 115 -3.56 -9.62 35.58
CA GLU A 115 -4.50 -10.38 36.42
C GLU A 115 -5.17 -9.41 37.41
N ILE A 116 -6.47 -9.58 37.60
CA ILE A 116 -7.27 -8.68 38.45
C ILE A 116 -7.93 -9.56 39.54
N ASP A 117 -7.58 -9.31 40.79
CA ASP A 117 -8.10 -10.03 41.93
C ASP A 117 -9.64 -9.95 41.99
N GLY A 118 -10.27 -11.10 42.17
CA GLY A 118 -11.72 -11.21 42.25
C GLY A 118 -12.49 -11.03 40.92
N VAL A 119 -11.78 -10.93 39.80
CA VAL A 119 -12.39 -10.82 38.45
C VAL A 119 -12.03 -12.05 37.63
N ALA A 120 -13.01 -12.83 37.22
CA ALA A 120 -12.77 -13.98 36.33
C ALA A 120 -12.17 -13.55 35.00
N PRO A 121 -11.17 -14.27 34.46
CA PRO A 121 -10.58 -13.96 33.18
C PRO A 121 -11.57 -14.19 32.06
N ILE A 122 -11.49 -13.29 31.04
CA ILE A 122 -12.26 -13.42 29.80
C ILE A 122 -11.58 -14.50 28.97
N ARG A 123 -12.38 -15.45 28.44
CA ARG A 123 -11.87 -16.59 27.66
C ARG A 123 -12.12 -16.48 26.16
N ASP A 124 -12.90 -15.52 25.74
CA ASP A 124 -13.20 -15.25 24.34
C ASP A 124 -12.57 -13.92 23.90
N ILE A 125 -11.75 -13.96 22.87
CA ILE A 125 -10.96 -12.81 22.43
C ILE A 125 -11.83 -11.69 21.81
N GLU A 126 -12.91 -12.04 21.11
CA GLU A 126 -13.85 -11.05 20.56
C GLU A 126 -14.54 -10.28 21.68
N THR A 127 -15.01 -10.99 22.73
CA THR A 127 -15.59 -10.38 23.93
C THR A 127 -14.58 -9.48 24.66
N ALA A 128 -13.32 -9.90 24.75
CA ALA A 128 -12.25 -9.09 25.34
C ALA A 128 -12.04 -7.78 24.57
N LEU A 129 -11.88 -7.87 23.27
CA LEU A 129 -11.71 -6.71 22.40
C LEU A 129 -12.93 -5.78 22.44
N GLU A 130 -14.15 -6.30 22.46
CA GLU A 130 -15.34 -5.50 22.60
C GLU A 130 -15.32 -4.62 23.87
N LYS A 131 -14.97 -5.22 25.01
CA LYS A 131 -14.84 -4.48 26.29
C LYS A 131 -13.70 -3.45 26.25
N MET A 132 -12.59 -3.76 25.61
CA MET A 132 -11.48 -2.83 25.42
C MET A 132 -11.91 -1.64 24.56
N LEU A 133 -12.59 -1.89 23.44
CA LEU A 133 -13.10 -0.86 22.52
C LEU A 133 -14.18 0.02 23.19
N LEU A 134 -15.07 -0.56 24.00
CA LEU A 134 -16.01 0.21 24.80
C LEU A 134 -15.31 1.13 25.81
N THR A 135 -14.21 0.68 26.38
CA THR A 135 -13.39 1.48 27.30
C THR A 135 -12.68 2.61 26.57
N ILE A 136 -12.13 2.35 25.39
CA ILE A 136 -11.54 3.36 24.47
C ILE A 136 -12.61 4.39 24.09
N LYS A 137 -13.83 3.96 23.75
CA LYS A 137 -14.96 4.86 23.44
C LYS A 137 -15.30 5.80 24.59
N LYS A 138 -15.34 5.29 25.82
CA LYS A 138 -15.60 6.10 27.02
C LYS A 138 -14.52 7.17 27.24
N SER A 139 -13.30 6.93 26.84
CA SER A 139 -12.20 7.90 26.90
C SER A 139 -12.18 8.89 25.73
N LYS A 140 -13.21 8.86 24.86
CA LYS A 140 -13.35 9.69 23.65
C LYS A 140 -12.18 9.51 22.67
N LYS A 141 -11.55 8.34 22.67
CA LYS A 141 -10.48 7.99 21.72
C LYS A 141 -11.02 7.09 20.63
N LYS A 142 -10.33 7.10 19.49
CA LYS A 142 -10.56 6.24 18.32
C LYS A 142 -9.35 5.31 18.13
N LEU A 143 -9.58 4.12 17.58
CA LEU A 143 -8.53 3.14 17.29
C LEU A 143 -8.38 2.99 15.78
N LEU A 144 -7.20 3.29 15.26
CA LEU A 144 -6.80 2.97 13.90
C LEU A 144 -5.96 1.71 13.88
N ILE A 145 -6.37 0.74 13.09
CA ILE A 145 -5.60 -0.46 12.76
C ILE A 145 -5.04 -0.31 11.36
N THR A 146 -3.77 -0.62 11.20
CA THR A 146 -3.12 -0.70 9.89
C THR A 146 -2.61 -2.12 9.65
N ILE A 147 -2.83 -2.64 8.44
CA ILE A 147 -2.36 -3.97 8.02
C ILE A 147 -1.75 -3.84 6.62
N ASP A 148 -0.45 -4.09 6.53
CA ASP A 148 0.27 -4.04 5.25
C ASP A 148 0.28 -5.42 4.58
N GLU A 149 0.30 -5.42 3.25
CA GLU A 149 0.38 -6.62 2.40
C GLU A 149 -0.67 -7.70 2.70
N VAL A 150 -1.94 -7.30 2.91
CA VAL A 150 -3.01 -8.25 3.19
C VAL A 150 -3.20 -9.29 2.09
N ALA A 151 -3.55 -10.51 2.51
CA ALA A 151 -3.93 -11.61 1.64
C ALA A 151 -5.21 -12.30 2.18
N ASN A 152 -5.89 -13.11 1.36
CA ASN A 152 -7.10 -13.83 1.78
C ASN A 152 -6.72 -15.08 2.61
N THR A 153 -6.19 -14.86 3.82
CA THR A 153 -5.84 -15.91 4.79
C THR A 153 -7.01 -16.22 5.74
N ALA A 154 -6.93 -17.33 6.46
CA ALA A 154 -7.89 -17.67 7.51
C ALA A 154 -7.94 -16.59 8.59
N ASN A 155 -6.76 -16.12 9.04
CA ASN A 155 -6.64 -15.07 10.07
C ASN A 155 -7.31 -13.77 9.64
N MET A 156 -7.09 -13.34 8.39
CA MET A 156 -7.76 -12.15 7.83
C MET A 156 -9.28 -12.30 7.77
N ARG A 157 -9.80 -13.50 7.41
CA ARG A 157 -11.25 -13.72 7.37
C ARG A 157 -11.88 -13.67 8.76
N VAL A 158 -11.25 -14.28 9.76
CA VAL A 158 -11.70 -14.23 11.16
C VAL A 158 -11.70 -12.79 11.66
N PHE A 159 -10.58 -12.08 11.51
CA PHE A 159 -10.44 -10.68 11.91
C PHE A 159 -11.50 -9.79 11.25
N ALA A 160 -11.70 -9.91 9.92
CA ALA A 160 -12.68 -9.11 9.20
C ALA A 160 -14.12 -9.40 9.67
N GLY A 161 -14.45 -10.64 10.00
CA GLY A 161 -15.74 -11.00 10.58
C GLY A 161 -16.00 -10.31 11.91
N SER A 162 -15.05 -10.38 12.85
CA SER A 162 -15.14 -9.71 14.15
C SER A 162 -15.14 -8.18 13.99
N PHE A 163 -14.33 -7.64 13.07
CA PHE A 163 -14.32 -6.20 12.77
C PHE A 163 -15.70 -5.71 12.30
N GLN A 164 -16.41 -6.48 11.47
CA GLN A 164 -17.80 -6.17 11.08
C GLN A 164 -18.74 -6.12 12.28
N ILE A 165 -18.58 -7.01 13.25
CA ILE A 165 -19.37 -7.01 14.47
C ILE A 165 -19.12 -5.74 15.27
N PHE A 166 -17.86 -5.33 15.41
CA PHE A 166 -17.47 -4.11 16.12
C PHE A 166 -18.05 -2.84 15.48
N ILE A 167 -18.01 -2.74 14.14
CA ILE A 167 -18.65 -1.63 13.41
C ILE A 167 -20.15 -1.58 13.68
N ARG A 168 -20.87 -2.72 13.60
CA ARG A 168 -22.32 -2.76 13.87
C ARG A 168 -22.68 -2.33 15.28
N LYS A 169 -21.77 -2.48 16.23
CA LYS A 169 -21.92 -2.01 17.62
C LYS A 169 -21.49 -0.55 17.80
N ASN A 170 -21.22 0.17 16.72
CA ASN A 170 -20.73 1.56 16.73
C ASN A 170 -19.50 1.76 17.63
N LEU A 171 -18.55 0.80 17.59
CA LEU A 171 -17.29 0.93 18.30
C LEU A 171 -16.31 1.79 17.50
N PRO A 172 -15.44 2.56 18.16
CA PRO A 172 -14.55 3.53 17.52
C PRO A 172 -13.31 2.86 16.91
N ILE A 173 -13.51 1.92 15.99
CA ILE A 173 -12.47 1.12 15.35
C ILE A 173 -12.44 1.42 13.85
N PHE A 174 -11.25 1.66 13.32
CA PHE A 174 -11.01 2.04 11.93
C PHE A 174 -9.89 1.19 11.36
N LEU A 175 -9.92 0.93 10.06
CA LEU A 175 -9.01 0.00 9.40
C LEU A 175 -8.48 0.57 8.09
N ILE A 176 -7.17 0.55 7.93
CA ILE A 176 -6.49 0.78 6.66
C ILE A 176 -5.72 -0.48 6.32
N MET A 177 -6.00 -1.03 5.14
CA MET A 177 -5.29 -2.19 4.60
C MET A 177 -4.58 -1.83 3.32
N THR A 178 -3.39 -2.37 3.12
CA THR A 178 -2.71 -2.27 1.83
C THR A 178 -2.51 -3.66 1.23
N GLY A 179 -2.44 -3.72 -0.09
CA GLY A 179 -2.17 -4.98 -0.78
C GLY A 179 -2.02 -4.80 -2.30
N LEU A 180 -1.58 -5.87 -2.95
CA LEU A 180 -1.68 -5.96 -4.40
C LEU A 180 -3.16 -6.05 -4.79
N TYR A 181 -3.48 -5.59 -6.00
CA TYR A 181 -4.86 -5.59 -6.47
C TYR A 181 -5.51 -6.97 -6.31
N GLU A 182 -4.81 -8.03 -6.69
CA GLU A 182 -5.33 -9.40 -6.66
C GLU A 182 -5.70 -9.85 -5.25
N ASN A 183 -4.86 -9.55 -4.27
CA ASN A 183 -5.08 -9.94 -2.89
C ASN A 183 -6.30 -9.20 -2.30
N ILE A 184 -6.40 -7.92 -2.57
CA ILE A 184 -7.56 -7.10 -2.16
C ILE A 184 -8.84 -7.58 -2.87
N ASP A 185 -8.76 -7.87 -4.17
CA ASP A 185 -9.92 -8.36 -4.94
C ASP A 185 -10.39 -9.73 -4.43
N LEU A 186 -9.48 -10.66 -4.11
CA LEU A 186 -9.81 -11.94 -3.51
C LEU A 186 -10.47 -11.78 -2.14
N LEU A 187 -9.95 -10.90 -1.29
CA LEU A 187 -10.50 -10.63 0.03
C LEU A 187 -11.90 -9.99 -0.06
N GLN A 188 -12.12 -9.05 -0.97
CA GLN A 188 -13.42 -8.41 -1.17
C GLN A 188 -14.48 -9.34 -1.76
N ASN A 189 -14.07 -10.30 -2.60
CA ASN A 189 -14.99 -11.27 -3.21
C ASN A 189 -15.20 -12.52 -2.33
N GLU A 190 -14.64 -12.54 -1.10
CA GLU A 190 -14.90 -13.62 -0.15
C GLU A 190 -16.38 -13.63 0.26
N LYS A 191 -17.02 -14.79 0.09
CA LYS A 191 -18.48 -14.93 0.28
C LYS A 191 -18.97 -14.55 1.67
N THR A 192 -18.13 -14.75 2.68
CA THR A 192 -18.44 -14.46 4.09
C THR A 192 -18.19 -13.02 4.47
N LEU A 193 -17.49 -12.23 3.64
CA LEU A 193 -17.05 -10.86 3.93
C LEU A 193 -17.66 -9.82 2.99
N THR A 194 -18.94 -9.97 2.65
CA THR A 194 -19.65 -9.12 1.68
C THR A 194 -19.62 -7.63 2.01
N PHE A 195 -19.43 -7.26 3.27
CA PHE A 195 -19.30 -5.86 3.69
C PHE A 195 -18.00 -5.21 3.15
N LEU A 196 -16.93 -5.99 2.97
CA LEU A 196 -15.68 -5.48 2.39
C LEU A 196 -15.83 -5.09 0.92
N TYR A 197 -16.80 -5.66 0.21
CA TYR A 197 -17.11 -5.27 -1.16
C TYR A 197 -17.48 -3.78 -1.29
N ARG A 198 -18.06 -3.21 -0.23
CA ARG A 198 -18.46 -1.81 -0.15
C ARG A 198 -17.36 -0.88 0.38
N ALA A 199 -16.27 -1.43 0.88
CA ALA A 199 -15.16 -0.64 1.38
C ALA A 199 -14.43 0.06 0.22
N PRO A 200 -14.20 1.38 0.30
CA PRO A 200 -13.52 2.13 -0.76
C PRO A 200 -12.12 1.59 -1.03
N LYS A 201 -11.78 1.49 -2.34
CA LYS A 201 -10.44 1.19 -2.82
C LYS A 201 -9.78 2.48 -3.32
N ILE A 202 -8.60 2.76 -2.79
CA ILE A 202 -7.73 3.85 -3.25
C ILE A 202 -6.61 3.22 -4.04
N GLU A 203 -6.64 3.42 -5.35
CA GLU A 203 -5.54 3.03 -6.22
C GLU A 203 -4.47 4.13 -6.22
N LEU A 204 -3.24 3.78 -5.82
CA LEU A 204 -2.14 4.73 -5.83
C LEU A 204 -1.71 5.04 -7.27
N LYS A 205 -2.14 6.18 -7.76
CA LYS A 205 -1.73 6.72 -9.06
C LYS A 205 -0.23 7.10 -9.06
N PRO A 206 0.40 7.22 -10.25
CA PRO A 206 1.76 7.73 -10.36
C PRO A 206 1.93 9.08 -9.63
N LEU A 207 3.13 9.32 -9.12
CA LEU A 207 3.51 10.60 -8.54
C LEU A 207 3.49 11.69 -9.60
N ASN A 208 3.24 12.93 -9.17
CA ASN A 208 3.25 14.07 -10.07
C ASN A 208 4.67 14.33 -10.60
N ILE A 209 4.83 14.31 -11.93
CA ILE A 209 6.12 14.48 -12.62
C ILE A 209 6.76 15.84 -12.31
N ARG A 210 5.96 16.91 -12.19
CA ARG A 210 6.50 18.24 -11.85
C ARG A 210 7.07 18.26 -10.45
N THR A 211 6.38 17.67 -9.49
CA THR A 211 6.86 17.56 -8.09
C THR A 211 8.13 16.72 -7.99
N ILE A 212 8.24 15.63 -8.79
CA ILE A 212 9.49 14.87 -8.91
C ILE A 212 10.61 15.76 -9.46
N ALA A 213 10.35 16.51 -10.52
CA ALA A 213 11.33 17.40 -11.13
C ALA A 213 11.80 18.49 -10.15
N GLU A 214 10.88 19.12 -9.42
CA GLU A 214 11.19 20.11 -8.37
C GLU A 214 12.08 19.49 -7.27
N ASN A 215 11.79 18.26 -6.85
CA ASN A 215 12.59 17.53 -5.88
C ASN A 215 14.02 17.28 -6.39
N TYR A 216 14.17 16.76 -7.62
CA TYR A 216 15.48 16.52 -8.23
C TYR A 216 16.24 17.82 -8.44
N LYS A 217 15.57 18.90 -8.92
CA LYS A 217 16.18 20.21 -9.09
C LYS A 217 16.77 20.74 -7.78
N ALA A 218 16.00 20.69 -6.71
CA ALA A 218 16.42 21.16 -5.39
C ALA A 218 17.58 20.31 -4.82
N THR A 219 17.50 18.98 -4.98
CA THR A 219 18.48 18.05 -4.41
C THR A 219 19.81 18.09 -5.14
N PHE A 220 19.79 18.09 -6.48
CA PHE A 220 21.01 18.00 -7.31
C PHE A 220 21.48 19.36 -7.83
N LYS A 221 20.73 20.46 -7.58
CA LYS A 221 21.03 21.81 -8.07
C LYS A 221 21.20 21.88 -9.60
N ILE A 222 20.40 21.13 -10.32
CA ILE A 222 20.36 21.02 -11.78
C ILE A 222 19.32 21.98 -12.37
N ASN A 223 19.39 22.23 -13.70
CA ASN A 223 18.41 23.06 -14.40
C ASN A 223 17.07 22.35 -14.57
N ASP A 224 16.02 23.12 -14.92
CA ASP A 224 14.65 22.63 -15.08
C ASP A 224 14.51 21.55 -16.18
N GLN A 225 15.25 21.70 -17.27
CA GLN A 225 15.20 20.77 -18.38
C GLN A 225 15.73 19.40 -17.97
N THR A 226 16.88 19.36 -17.30
CA THR A 226 17.48 18.12 -16.79
C THR A 226 16.60 17.48 -15.71
N ALA A 227 16.10 18.28 -14.76
CA ALA A 227 15.21 17.79 -13.71
C ALA A 227 13.92 17.18 -14.27
N MET A 228 13.31 17.83 -15.26
CA MET A 228 12.11 17.35 -15.93
C MET A 228 12.39 16.07 -16.73
N TYR A 229 13.54 15.99 -17.39
CA TYR A 229 13.95 14.77 -18.10
C TYR A 229 14.09 13.58 -17.13
N MET A 230 14.84 13.75 -16.03
CA MET A 230 14.98 12.73 -14.99
C MET A 230 13.62 12.32 -14.41
N ALA A 231 12.74 13.27 -14.13
CA ALA A 231 11.41 12.97 -13.62
C ALA A 231 10.58 12.13 -14.62
N LYS A 232 10.64 12.44 -15.90
CA LYS A 232 9.95 11.67 -16.97
C LYS A 232 10.48 10.26 -17.09
N LEU A 233 11.78 10.02 -16.86
CA LEU A 233 12.37 8.68 -16.85
C LEU A 233 11.72 7.76 -15.80
N THR A 234 11.21 8.33 -14.71
CA THR A 234 10.55 7.55 -13.65
C THR A 234 9.09 7.19 -13.96
N LYS A 235 8.49 7.79 -14.99
CA LYS A 235 7.03 7.71 -15.28
C LYS A 235 6.14 7.99 -14.04
N GLY A 236 6.66 8.68 -13.02
CA GLY A 236 5.96 8.88 -11.74
C GLY A 236 5.92 7.66 -10.83
N TYR A 237 6.58 6.59 -11.18
CA TYR A 237 6.64 5.38 -10.36
C TYR A 237 7.50 5.63 -9.10
N SER A 238 6.89 5.45 -7.92
CA SER A 238 7.51 5.86 -6.65
C SER A 238 8.86 5.20 -6.38
N PHE A 239 8.98 3.91 -6.69
CA PHE A 239 10.24 3.20 -6.51
C PHE A 239 11.31 3.71 -7.47
N ALA A 240 10.96 3.92 -8.75
CA ALA A 240 11.89 4.48 -9.74
C ALA A 240 12.38 5.89 -9.34
N PHE A 241 11.52 6.71 -8.76
CA PHE A 241 11.93 8.02 -8.20
C PHE A 241 13.04 7.85 -7.15
N GLN A 242 12.90 6.90 -6.23
CA GLN A 242 13.92 6.64 -5.21
C GLN A 242 15.20 6.05 -5.82
N VAL A 243 15.08 5.09 -6.72
CA VAL A 243 16.23 4.39 -7.33
C VAL A 243 17.05 5.34 -8.18
N LEU A 244 16.41 6.11 -9.08
CA LEU A 244 17.13 7.09 -9.91
C LEU A 244 17.79 8.17 -9.06
N GLY A 245 17.07 8.69 -8.05
CA GLY A 245 17.63 9.66 -7.12
C GLY A 245 18.82 9.12 -6.34
N TYR A 246 18.73 7.88 -5.86
CA TYR A 246 19.80 7.23 -5.10
C TYR A 246 21.09 7.09 -5.90
N PHE A 247 21.00 6.52 -7.09
CA PHE A 247 22.18 6.31 -7.94
C PHE A 247 22.72 7.62 -8.52
N THR A 248 21.86 8.59 -8.84
CA THR A 248 22.31 9.94 -9.21
C THR A 248 23.12 10.60 -8.08
N TRP A 249 22.66 10.47 -6.82
CA TRP A 249 23.42 10.95 -5.67
C TRP A 249 24.76 10.26 -5.54
N SER A 250 24.80 8.94 -5.67
CA SER A 250 26.01 8.12 -5.58
C SER A 250 27.03 8.45 -6.68
N ASN A 251 26.55 8.94 -7.84
CA ASN A 251 27.36 9.41 -8.97
C ASN A 251 27.55 10.93 -8.99
N ASN A 252 27.65 11.55 -7.80
CA ASN A 252 27.92 13.00 -7.63
C ASN A 252 26.96 13.93 -8.40
N GLY A 253 25.71 13.52 -8.57
CA GLY A 253 24.67 14.27 -9.28
C GLY A 253 24.62 14.03 -10.78
N ASN A 254 25.46 13.15 -11.34
CA ASN A 254 25.43 12.78 -12.74
C ASN A 254 24.43 11.63 -12.99
N TYR A 255 23.21 11.97 -13.41
CA TYR A 255 22.17 10.99 -13.67
C TYR A 255 22.49 10.06 -14.86
N LYS A 256 23.30 10.50 -15.83
CA LYS A 256 23.64 9.68 -16.99
C LYS A 256 24.44 8.45 -16.61
N ASP A 257 25.39 8.60 -15.68
CA ASP A 257 26.19 7.51 -15.14
C ASP A 257 25.36 6.56 -14.25
N ALA A 258 24.23 7.05 -13.75
CA ALA A 258 23.31 6.28 -12.91
C ALA A 258 22.32 5.40 -13.70
N LEU A 259 22.18 5.58 -15.03
CA LEU A 259 21.12 4.92 -15.81
C LEU A 259 21.26 3.40 -15.88
N GLY A 260 22.49 2.89 -15.93
CA GLY A 260 22.78 1.45 -15.93
C GLY A 260 22.32 0.80 -14.62
N ASP A 261 22.77 1.34 -13.49
CA ASP A 261 22.38 0.87 -12.15
C ASP A 261 20.86 1.03 -11.92
N PHE A 262 20.29 2.13 -12.40
CA PHE A 262 18.85 2.38 -12.33
C PHE A 262 18.03 1.28 -13.02
N ARG A 263 18.39 0.92 -14.25
CA ARG A 263 17.74 -0.15 -15.01
C ARG A 263 17.89 -1.49 -14.29
N GLN A 264 19.13 -1.88 -14.00
CA GLN A 264 19.42 -3.16 -13.34
C GLN A 264 18.68 -3.32 -12.02
N TYR A 265 18.64 -2.25 -11.21
CA TYR A 265 17.97 -2.31 -9.92
C TYR A 265 16.45 -2.48 -10.03
N LEU A 266 15.81 -1.85 -11.03
CA LEU A 266 14.38 -2.06 -11.30
C LEU A 266 14.08 -3.49 -11.76
N GLU A 267 14.95 -4.04 -12.62
CA GLU A 267 14.82 -5.41 -13.13
C GLU A 267 14.94 -6.43 -11.99
N ASP A 268 15.99 -6.38 -11.20
CA ASP A 268 16.29 -7.36 -10.15
C ASP A 268 15.27 -7.32 -9.00
N TYR A 269 14.86 -6.14 -8.56
CA TYR A 269 14.08 -6.00 -7.33
C TYR A 269 12.57 -5.88 -7.55
N VAL A 270 12.13 -5.59 -8.79
CA VAL A 270 10.70 -5.38 -9.07
C VAL A 270 10.22 -6.16 -10.27
N TYR A 271 10.88 -6.04 -11.42
CA TYR A 271 10.32 -6.55 -12.69
C TYR A 271 10.33 -8.05 -12.76
N GLU A 272 11.38 -8.71 -12.30
CA GLU A 272 11.43 -10.17 -12.17
C GLU A 272 10.24 -10.70 -11.33
N LYS A 273 9.94 -10.03 -10.20
CA LYS A 273 8.84 -10.43 -9.33
C LYS A 273 7.47 -10.16 -9.93
N ILE A 274 7.29 -9.06 -10.66
CA ILE A 274 6.06 -8.80 -11.41
C ILE A 274 5.90 -9.84 -12.51
N TRP A 275 6.94 -10.07 -13.29
CA TRP A 275 6.96 -10.99 -14.44
C TRP A 275 6.69 -12.43 -14.04
N SER A 276 7.32 -12.93 -12.98
CA SER A 276 7.08 -14.28 -12.46
C SER A 276 5.64 -14.49 -11.99
N GLY A 277 4.94 -13.44 -11.55
CA GLY A 277 3.53 -13.46 -11.15
C GLY A 277 2.53 -13.35 -12.29
N LEU A 278 2.97 -13.17 -13.55
CA LEU A 278 2.09 -13.10 -14.72
C LEU A 278 1.78 -14.49 -15.29
N SER A 279 0.53 -14.70 -15.69
CA SER A 279 0.14 -15.89 -16.45
C SER A 279 0.76 -15.86 -17.85
N LYS A 280 0.79 -17.02 -18.53
CA LYS A 280 1.25 -17.10 -19.93
C LYS A 280 0.52 -16.12 -20.85
N GLY A 281 -0.81 -15.99 -20.72
CA GLY A 281 -1.60 -15.04 -21.51
C GLY A 281 -1.32 -13.58 -21.17
N ASP A 282 -1.05 -13.26 -19.90
CA ASP A 282 -0.63 -11.89 -19.49
C ASP A 282 0.74 -11.55 -20.09
N LYS A 283 1.70 -12.47 -20.04
CA LYS A 283 3.04 -12.32 -20.63
C LYS A 283 2.98 -12.13 -22.14
N ARG A 284 2.15 -12.94 -22.84
CA ARG A 284 1.93 -12.79 -24.27
C ARG A 284 1.34 -11.43 -24.62
N LEU A 285 0.35 -10.94 -23.85
CA LEU A 285 -0.20 -9.62 -24.07
C LEU A 285 0.83 -8.52 -23.77
N ALA A 286 1.59 -8.62 -22.67
CA ALA A 286 2.65 -7.68 -22.35
C ALA A 286 3.71 -7.61 -23.48
N TYR A 287 4.10 -8.75 -24.02
CA TYR A 287 5.02 -8.82 -25.17
C TYR A 287 4.46 -8.10 -26.40
N GLY A 288 3.18 -8.32 -26.75
CA GLY A 288 2.55 -7.59 -27.86
C GLY A 288 2.49 -6.08 -27.64
N ILE A 289 2.25 -5.65 -26.40
CA ILE A 289 2.29 -4.21 -26.04
C ILE A 289 3.71 -3.66 -26.20
N ALA A 290 4.74 -4.42 -25.83
CA ALA A 290 6.14 -4.02 -25.95
C ALA A 290 6.59 -3.94 -27.42
N ARG A 291 6.13 -4.85 -28.28
CA ARG A 291 6.45 -4.85 -29.71
C ARG A 291 5.78 -3.73 -30.50
N VAL A 292 4.52 -3.43 -30.16
CA VAL A 292 3.71 -2.44 -30.91
C VAL A 292 3.82 -1.08 -30.24
N LYS A 293 4.88 -0.33 -30.60
CA LYS A 293 5.22 0.97 -30.00
C LYS A 293 4.12 2.03 -30.07
N SER A 294 3.14 1.88 -30.99
CA SER A 294 1.99 2.80 -31.08
C SER A 294 1.07 2.69 -29.85
N GLY A 295 1.09 1.56 -29.15
CA GLY A 295 0.16 1.24 -28.07
C GLY A 295 -1.29 1.02 -28.52
N LYS A 296 -1.56 0.98 -29.84
CA LYS A 296 -2.91 0.86 -30.39
C LYS A 296 -3.43 -0.56 -30.29
N VAL A 297 -4.54 -0.73 -29.57
CA VAL A 297 -5.14 -2.04 -29.27
C VAL A 297 -5.41 -2.88 -30.53
N SER A 298 -5.89 -2.26 -31.63
CA SER A 298 -6.14 -2.98 -32.88
C SER A 298 -4.88 -3.55 -33.52
N GLU A 299 -3.76 -2.85 -33.41
CA GLU A 299 -2.45 -3.27 -33.95
C GLU A 299 -1.86 -4.37 -33.08
N ILE A 300 -1.94 -4.23 -31.75
CA ILE A 300 -1.48 -5.26 -30.78
C ILE A 300 -2.26 -6.57 -30.99
N ARG A 301 -3.57 -6.50 -31.13
CA ARG A 301 -4.38 -7.67 -31.39
C ARG A 301 -4.01 -8.38 -32.70
N LYS A 302 -3.74 -7.59 -33.75
CA LYS A 302 -3.29 -8.13 -35.05
C LYS A 302 -1.93 -8.82 -34.91
N GLU A 303 -0.98 -8.18 -34.22
CA GLU A 303 0.36 -8.74 -33.96
C GLU A 303 0.30 -10.07 -33.23
N LEU A 304 -0.57 -10.16 -32.21
CA LEU A 304 -0.72 -11.36 -31.39
C LEU A 304 -1.69 -12.40 -31.97
N ASN A 305 -2.36 -12.08 -33.09
CA ASN A 305 -3.47 -12.89 -33.63
C ASN A 305 -4.49 -13.24 -32.55
N MET A 306 -4.93 -12.22 -31.77
CA MET A 306 -5.91 -12.37 -30.69
C MET A 306 -7.26 -11.76 -31.05
N GLU A 307 -8.34 -12.50 -30.84
CA GLU A 307 -9.69 -11.98 -30.91
C GLU A 307 -10.04 -11.09 -29.71
N THR A 308 -11.07 -10.23 -29.86
CA THR A 308 -11.47 -9.27 -28.80
C THR A 308 -11.82 -9.95 -27.48
N ASN A 309 -12.50 -11.07 -27.53
CA ASN A 309 -12.92 -11.84 -26.36
C ASN A 309 -11.73 -12.49 -25.63
N GLU A 310 -10.67 -12.83 -26.33
CA GLU A 310 -9.43 -13.34 -25.73
C GLU A 310 -8.58 -12.19 -25.16
N PHE A 311 -8.42 -11.08 -25.88
CA PHE A 311 -7.59 -9.94 -25.51
C PHE A 311 -8.09 -9.19 -24.25
N ASN A 312 -9.41 -8.93 -24.19
CA ASN A 312 -9.98 -8.06 -23.16
C ASN A 312 -9.79 -8.55 -21.72
N PRO A 313 -9.92 -9.85 -21.38
CA PRO A 313 -9.66 -10.34 -20.02
C PRO A 313 -8.22 -10.08 -19.56
N TYR A 314 -7.23 -10.30 -20.42
CA TYR A 314 -5.82 -10.05 -20.10
C TYR A 314 -5.55 -8.54 -19.95
N ARG A 315 -6.06 -7.73 -20.89
CA ARG A 315 -5.96 -6.26 -20.79
C ARG A 315 -6.54 -5.76 -19.47
N LYS A 316 -7.77 -6.17 -19.15
CA LYS A 316 -8.45 -5.78 -17.90
C LYS A 316 -7.62 -6.14 -16.68
N ARG A 317 -7.00 -7.32 -16.67
CA ARG A 317 -6.17 -7.80 -15.57
C ARG A 317 -4.89 -6.98 -15.43
N LEU A 318 -4.14 -6.74 -16.52
CA LEU A 318 -2.92 -5.93 -16.49
C LEU A 318 -3.18 -4.48 -16.06
N VAL A 319 -4.32 -3.90 -16.51
CA VAL A 319 -4.76 -2.56 -16.08
C VAL A 319 -5.07 -2.55 -14.58
N LYS A 320 -5.86 -3.51 -14.10
CA LYS A 320 -6.21 -3.61 -12.67
C LYS A 320 -4.99 -3.83 -11.77
N ARG A 321 -3.97 -4.54 -12.28
CA ARG A 321 -2.68 -4.70 -11.60
C ARG A 321 -1.83 -3.43 -11.59
N GLY A 322 -2.21 -2.39 -12.33
CA GLY A 322 -1.47 -1.15 -12.46
C GLY A 322 -0.19 -1.29 -13.31
N ILE A 323 -0.03 -2.36 -14.10
CA ILE A 323 1.11 -2.60 -14.98
C ILE A 323 0.94 -1.84 -16.30
N VAL A 324 -0.30 -1.76 -16.76
CA VAL A 324 -0.67 -1.13 -18.02
C VAL A 324 -1.67 -0.01 -17.76
N ASN A 325 -1.46 1.14 -18.36
CA ASN A 325 -2.46 2.20 -18.47
C ASN A 325 -3.42 1.87 -19.61
N GLY A 326 -4.71 1.97 -19.38
CA GLY A 326 -5.78 1.76 -20.35
C GLY A 326 -6.85 2.83 -20.30
N GLU A 327 -6.53 4.03 -19.75
CA GLU A 327 -7.46 5.16 -19.64
C GLU A 327 -7.80 5.74 -21.03
N ASP A 328 -6.83 5.74 -21.96
CA ASP A 328 -7.05 6.20 -23.31
C ASP A 328 -7.81 5.15 -24.15
N ARG A 329 -8.95 5.57 -24.71
CA ARG A 329 -9.78 4.67 -25.51
C ARG A 329 -9.02 4.15 -26.73
N GLY A 330 -8.89 2.83 -26.84
CA GLY A 330 -8.22 2.17 -27.97
C GLY A 330 -6.69 2.11 -27.86
N TYR A 331 -6.12 2.57 -26.76
CA TYR A 331 -4.68 2.54 -26.51
C TYR A 331 -4.34 1.89 -25.18
N VAL A 332 -3.12 1.38 -25.08
CA VAL A 332 -2.51 0.87 -23.86
C VAL A 332 -1.02 1.20 -23.84
N SER A 333 -0.48 1.44 -22.65
CA SER A 333 0.95 1.67 -22.46
C SER A 333 1.39 1.15 -21.10
N PHE A 334 2.66 0.82 -20.93
CA PHE A 334 3.18 0.43 -19.62
C PHE A 334 3.28 1.64 -18.69
N THR A 335 2.87 1.44 -17.45
CA THR A 335 2.99 2.43 -16.36
C THR A 335 4.38 2.45 -15.75
N LEU A 336 5.10 1.34 -15.85
CA LEU A 336 6.43 1.15 -15.28
C LEU A 336 7.51 1.63 -16.27
N PRO A 337 8.53 2.37 -15.81
CA PRO A 337 9.64 2.79 -16.66
C PRO A 337 10.50 1.59 -17.09
N LEU A 338 11.00 1.58 -18.31
CA LEU A 338 11.89 0.55 -18.87
C LEU A 338 11.32 -0.89 -18.84
N PHE A 339 10.05 -1.06 -18.46
CA PHE A 339 9.42 -2.39 -18.39
C PHE A 339 9.17 -2.98 -19.79
N GLU A 340 9.06 -2.12 -20.79
CA GLU A 340 8.95 -2.52 -22.19
C GLU A 340 10.19 -3.29 -22.65
N GLU A 341 11.38 -2.75 -22.37
CA GLU A 341 12.67 -3.39 -22.67
C GLU A 341 12.82 -4.71 -21.91
N TYR A 342 12.50 -4.70 -20.61
CA TYR A 342 12.53 -5.90 -19.79
C TYR A 342 11.64 -7.02 -20.35
N VAL A 343 10.43 -6.69 -20.81
CA VAL A 343 9.49 -7.66 -21.41
C VAL A 343 10.05 -8.25 -22.69
N LEU A 344 10.66 -7.41 -23.54
CA LEU A 344 11.26 -7.89 -24.80
C LEU A 344 12.46 -8.82 -24.57
N ASP A 345 13.26 -8.54 -23.53
CA ASP A 345 14.46 -9.31 -23.19
C ASP A 345 14.12 -10.65 -22.48
N ASN A 346 12.93 -10.78 -21.85
CA ASN A 346 12.55 -11.91 -20.99
C ASN A 346 11.33 -12.71 -21.46
N TYR A 347 10.80 -12.42 -22.66
CA TYR A 347 9.72 -13.22 -23.22
C TYR A 347 10.27 -14.36 -24.07
N ASP A 348 10.06 -15.59 -23.58
CA ASP A 348 10.31 -16.81 -24.35
C ASP A 348 9.00 -17.21 -25.05
N GLU A 349 9.03 -17.42 -26.37
CA GLU A 349 7.88 -17.81 -27.19
C GLU A 349 7.31 -19.20 -26.86
#